data_3faa7fca3767bdec653b71d178eff819
#
_entry.id   3faa7fca3767bdec653b71d178eff819
#
_cell.length_a   1.000
_cell.length_b   1.000
_cell.length_c   1.000
_cell.angle_alpha   90.00
_cell.angle_beta   90.00
_cell.angle_gamma   90.00
#
_symmetry.space_group_name_H-M   'P 1'
#
loop_
_entity.id
_entity.type
_entity.pdbx_description
1 polymer ?
#
loop_
_entity_poly.entity_id
_entity_poly.type
_entity_poly.pdbx_seq_one_letter_code
_entity_poly.pdbx_strand_id
1 'polypeptide(L)'
;MTLAELHNKYQVVGTIDLSMWSDDYQTSTDWLLRECQNLHQAVYTENQRIIFLHNKDYYVESDTSAGIVLKNIQVILNEVDISNYFALVVSTNPNIAKEIETIKSLSHDPVPLNALHTPGEFQSISLTQHPYNRKEQYQYGSANPLKINLNDVSSQDRFLLSESRNFCIYPWIHLHAWPTGEAYPCCHATHSPTYGNTKQQTLEQIWNHKPMRDLRLDMLSGRDNETCRKCHEQEDSGFFSGRQSANKHHGHHIDRVHKTQEDGSVVQFEMTYWDIRFSNLCNLKCRSCGHIFSSQWYQDQAKLAGGDWKKNNTVLKIAGRDEDDMWNQLVPHLDYVEQIYFAGGEPLLMEEHYRILDELVRRKRFDVRLIYNTNFTHTDLKGQSVFEYWKQFDSVAVGASLDASGARGEYIRKGTDWAVVEQNRREMIEICPGVDFYISPTLSIMNALHLPDFHRDWVEKGLIRAQDLNVNILQDPVHYRIDIAPAEYKAQLESVYRTHLEWLSVQDPLHRATVGFESAITYMNATDNTHLLDTFWRKTHELDSIRNEHILDIIPELKALK
;
A
#
# COMPACT_ATOMS: atom_id res chain seq x y z
N MET A 1 13.32 33.54 -26.59
CA MET A 1 13.63 32.16 -26.98
C MET A 1 12.29 31.50 -27.30
N THR A 2 12.14 30.89 -28.46
CA THR A 2 10.92 30.22 -28.88
C THR A 2 10.85 28.84 -28.25
N LEU A 3 9.67 28.21 -28.24
CA LEU A 3 9.51 26.85 -27.71
C LEU A 3 10.39 25.84 -28.45
N ALA A 4 10.49 25.98 -29.77
CA ALA A 4 11.35 25.14 -30.60
C ALA A 4 12.83 25.31 -30.23
N GLU A 5 13.29 26.54 -29.93
CA GLU A 5 14.64 26.83 -29.46
C GLU A 5 14.88 26.23 -28.07
N LEU A 6 13.87 26.26 -27.18
CA LEU A 6 13.93 25.62 -25.86
C LEU A 6 13.97 24.09 -25.99
N HIS A 7 13.11 23.52 -26.83
CA HIS A 7 13.06 22.08 -27.06
C HIS A 7 14.38 21.53 -27.63
N ASN A 8 15.01 22.30 -28.52
CA ASN A 8 16.33 21.92 -29.05
C ASN A 8 17.49 22.12 -28.08
N LYS A 9 17.32 22.96 -27.07
CA LYS A 9 18.35 23.28 -26.08
C LYS A 9 18.22 22.49 -24.78
N TYR A 10 16.98 22.16 -24.39
CA TYR A 10 16.66 21.52 -23.12
C TYR A 10 15.67 20.38 -23.30
N GLN A 11 15.79 19.36 -22.50
CA GLN A 11 14.83 18.27 -22.51
C GLN A 11 13.63 18.63 -21.62
N VAL A 12 12.43 18.57 -22.19
CA VAL A 12 11.17 18.77 -21.46
C VAL A 12 10.91 17.56 -20.57
N VAL A 13 10.68 17.79 -19.29
CA VAL A 13 10.55 16.72 -18.30
C VAL A 13 9.09 16.39 -17.98
N GLY A 14 8.20 17.38 -18.07
CA GLY A 14 6.77 17.17 -17.80
C GLY A 14 6.06 18.48 -17.44
N THR A 15 4.77 18.36 -17.15
CA THR A 15 3.91 19.47 -16.71
C THR A 15 3.33 19.18 -15.33
N ILE A 16 3.26 20.22 -14.48
CA ILE A 16 2.55 20.18 -13.21
C ILE A 16 1.28 21.02 -13.35
N ASP A 17 0.13 20.41 -13.06
CA ASP A 17 -1.16 21.09 -13.07
C ASP A 17 -1.39 21.76 -11.71
N LEU A 18 -1.39 23.08 -11.69
CA LEU A 18 -1.62 23.88 -10.49
C LEU A 18 -3.10 24.00 -10.10
N SER A 19 -4.03 23.35 -10.82
CA SER A 19 -5.45 23.34 -10.44
C SER A 19 -5.70 22.70 -9.07
N MET A 20 -4.74 21.91 -8.56
CA MET A 20 -4.76 21.34 -7.21
C MET A 20 -4.21 22.27 -6.12
N TRP A 21 -3.81 23.49 -6.49
CA TRP A 21 -3.35 24.48 -5.52
C TRP A 21 -4.49 24.87 -4.58
N SER A 22 -4.23 24.82 -3.28
CA SER A 22 -5.18 25.24 -2.25
C SER A 22 -4.73 26.54 -1.58
N ASP A 23 -5.63 27.18 -0.85
CA ASP A 23 -5.30 28.37 -0.05
C ASP A 23 -4.43 28.04 1.17
N ASP A 24 -4.28 26.76 1.52
CA ASP A 24 -3.34 26.31 2.52
C ASP A 24 -1.91 26.27 1.92
N TYR A 25 -1.12 27.26 2.29
CA TYR A 25 0.25 27.46 1.81
C TYR A 25 1.12 26.23 2.02
N GLN A 26 1.10 25.62 3.20
CA GLN A 26 1.99 24.49 3.52
C GLN A 26 1.64 23.26 2.69
N THR A 27 0.38 22.90 2.64
CA THR A 27 -0.10 21.76 1.85
C THR A 27 0.20 21.92 0.37
N SER A 28 -0.01 23.12 -0.18
CA SER A 28 0.28 23.41 -1.59
C SER A 28 1.77 23.38 -1.90
N THR A 29 2.60 23.89 -1.01
CA THR A 29 4.06 23.90 -1.15
C THR A 29 4.61 22.47 -1.11
N ASP A 30 4.17 21.66 -0.15
CA ASP A 30 4.59 20.28 0.00
C ASP A 30 4.15 19.43 -1.19
N TRP A 31 2.92 19.68 -1.71
CA TRP A 31 2.44 19.03 -2.92
C TRP A 31 3.29 19.39 -4.14
N LEU A 32 3.55 20.68 -4.37
CA LEU A 32 4.32 21.15 -5.52
C LEU A 32 5.78 20.65 -5.46
N LEU A 33 6.38 20.63 -4.28
CA LEU A 33 7.72 20.08 -4.07
C LEU A 33 7.77 18.59 -4.47
N ARG A 34 6.78 17.81 -4.04
CA ARG A 34 6.67 16.39 -4.41
C ARG A 34 6.49 16.19 -5.91
N GLU A 35 5.66 16.99 -6.57
CA GLU A 35 5.48 16.91 -8.03
C GLU A 35 6.77 17.26 -8.79
N CYS A 36 7.48 18.29 -8.36
CA CYS A 36 8.80 18.62 -8.93
C CYS A 36 9.81 17.49 -8.73
N GLN A 37 9.86 16.87 -7.56
CA GLN A 37 10.73 15.73 -7.25
C GLN A 37 10.36 14.50 -8.08
N ASN A 38 9.07 14.22 -8.26
CA ASN A 38 8.58 13.12 -9.09
C ASN A 38 9.03 13.29 -10.55
N LEU A 39 8.90 14.48 -11.11
CA LEU A 39 9.36 14.78 -12.46
C LEU A 39 10.89 14.66 -12.58
N HIS A 40 11.63 15.10 -11.56
CA HIS A 40 13.09 14.97 -11.52
C HIS A 40 13.52 13.49 -11.58
N GLN A 41 12.87 12.62 -10.84
CA GLN A 41 13.21 11.19 -10.82
C GLN A 41 12.74 10.41 -12.04
N ALA A 42 11.63 10.83 -12.65
CA ALA A 42 11.08 10.15 -13.82
C ALA A 42 11.98 10.26 -15.06
N VAL A 43 12.76 11.33 -15.18
CA VAL A 43 13.63 11.58 -16.34
C VAL A 43 15.00 12.06 -15.88
N TYR A 44 15.88 11.14 -15.52
CA TYR A 44 17.26 11.46 -15.21
C TYR A 44 18.07 11.57 -16.51
N THR A 45 18.51 12.78 -16.84
CA THR A 45 19.50 12.99 -17.89
C THR A 45 20.54 13.99 -17.38
N GLU A 46 21.78 13.88 -17.87
CA GLU A 46 22.86 14.80 -17.55
C GLU A 46 22.63 16.22 -18.09
N ASN A 47 21.56 16.42 -18.86
CA ASN A 47 21.22 17.69 -19.51
C ASN A 47 20.23 18.51 -18.70
N GLN A 48 20.20 19.81 -18.96
CA GLN A 48 19.26 20.76 -18.36
C GLN A 48 17.80 20.34 -18.57
N ARG A 49 16.99 20.49 -17.53
CA ARG A 49 15.60 20.05 -17.47
C ARG A 49 14.65 21.23 -17.38
N ILE A 50 13.46 21.05 -17.91
CA ILE A 50 12.41 22.05 -17.88
C ILE A 50 11.21 21.45 -17.17
N ILE A 51 10.75 22.13 -16.11
CA ILE A 51 9.53 21.78 -15.40
C ILE A 51 8.45 22.75 -15.86
N PHE A 52 7.32 22.20 -16.32
CA PHE A 52 6.17 22.99 -16.73
C PHE A 52 5.20 23.08 -15.55
N LEU A 53 4.88 24.29 -15.17
CA LEU A 53 3.84 24.59 -14.20
C LEU A 53 2.63 25.13 -14.95
N HIS A 54 1.50 24.52 -14.75
CA HIS A 54 0.29 24.83 -15.46
C HIS A 54 -0.83 25.15 -14.48
N ASN A 55 -1.46 26.31 -14.63
CA ASN A 55 -2.70 26.63 -13.94
C ASN A 55 -3.63 27.46 -14.84
N LYS A 56 -4.84 26.97 -14.94
CA LYS A 56 -5.89 27.51 -15.79
C LYS A 56 -6.56 28.74 -15.21
N ASP A 57 -6.66 28.85 -13.90
CA ASP A 57 -7.57 29.76 -13.20
C ASP A 57 -6.89 30.75 -12.27
N TYR A 58 -5.70 30.46 -11.76
CA TYR A 58 -5.03 31.25 -10.73
C TYR A 58 -4.36 32.54 -11.21
N TYR A 59 -4.03 32.62 -12.48
CA TYR A 59 -3.29 33.78 -13.03
C TYR A 59 -4.18 34.90 -13.54
N VAL A 60 -5.50 34.66 -13.61
CA VAL A 60 -6.42 35.58 -14.27
C VAL A 60 -7.20 36.46 -13.28
N GLU A 61 -7.34 36.01 -12.01
CA GLU A 61 -8.29 36.62 -11.08
C GLU A 61 -7.72 37.46 -9.94
N SER A 62 -6.45 37.32 -9.56
CA SER A 62 -5.84 38.24 -8.59
C SER A 62 -4.31 38.27 -8.63
N ASP A 63 -3.73 39.46 -8.60
CA ASP A 63 -2.27 39.72 -8.53
C ASP A 63 -1.60 39.07 -7.28
N THR A 64 -2.37 38.86 -6.21
CA THR A 64 -1.91 38.26 -4.97
C THR A 64 -1.68 36.75 -5.08
N SER A 65 -2.57 36.04 -5.76
CA SER A 65 -2.47 34.57 -5.92
C SER A 65 -1.30 34.18 -6.80
N ALA A 66 -1.09 34.89 -7.91
CA ALA A 66 0.05 34.68 -8.80
C ALA A 66 1.38 34.96 -8.08
N GLY A 67 1.44 36.01 -7.24
CA GLY A 67 2.61 36.33 -6.44
C GLY A 67 2.99 35.26 -5.42
N ILE A 68 2.00 34.64 -4.80
CA ILE A 68 2.19 33.52 -3.86
C ILE A 68 2.70 32.28 -4.60
N VAL A 69 2.10 31.92 -5.72
CA VAL A 69 2.50 30.78 -6.54
C VAL A 69 3.97 30.93 -6.98
N LEU A 70 4.34 32.09 -7.53
CA LEU A 70 5.72 32.36 -7.97
C LEU A 70 6.72 32.34 -6.81
N LYS A 71 6.36 32.88 -5.65
CA LYS A 71 7.19 32.84 -4.46
C LYS A 71 7.45 31.41 -3.98
N ASN A 72 6.45 30.56 -4.03
CA ASN A 72 6.57 29.16 -3.63
C ASN A 72 7.39 28.34 -4.63
N ILE A 73 7.21 28.57 -5.91
CA ILE A 73 8.07 28.01 -6.95
C ILE A 73 9.53 28.41 -6.70
N GLN A 74 9.78 29.66 -6.36
CA GLN A 74 11.12 30.14 -6.04
C GLN A 74 11.72 29.42 -4.82
N VAL A 75 10.95 29.22 -3.76
CA VAL A 75 11.38 28.47 -2.57
C VAL A 75 11.72 27.03 -2.95
N ILE A 76 10.84 26.35 -3.68
CA ILE A 76 11.06 24.97 -4.11
C ILE A 76 12.29 24.83 -5.01
N LEU A 77 12.47 25.77 -5.94
CA LEU A 77 13.63 25.77 -6.82
C LEU A 77 14.93 26.07 -6.07
N ASN A 78 14.89 26.75 -4.92
CA ASN A 78 16.05 26.96 -4.07
C ASN A 78 16.39 25.75 -3.19
N GLU A 79 15.41 24.92 -2.84
CA GLU A 79 15.58 23.71 -2.05
C GLU A 79 16.03 22.52 -2.90
N VAL A 80 15.61 22.48 -4.16
CA VAL A 80 16.09 21.50 -5.14
C VAL A 80 17.29 22.11 -5.86
N ASP A 81 18.38 21.40 -6.01
CA ASP A 81 19.52 21.87 -6.80
C ASP A 81 19.07 22.21 -8.23
N ILE A 82 18.77 23.51 -8.43
CA ILE A 82 18.20 24.05 -9.67
C ILE A 82 19.23 24.45 -10.71
N SER A 83 20.52 24.21 -10.46
CA SER A 83 21.59 24.55 -11.41
C SER A 83 21.32 23.99 -12.82
N ASN A 84 20.46 22.99 -12.91
CA ASN A 84 20.08 22.28 -14.14
C ASN A 84 18.59 22.41 -14.50
N TYR A 85 17.82 23.31 -13.87
CA TYR A 85 16.36 23.42 -14.12
C TYR A 85 15.95 24.80 -14.61
N PHE A 86 14.92 24.80 -15.45
CA PHE A 86 14.13 25.98 -15.79
C PHE A 86 12.68 25.72 -15.46
N ALA A 87 12.05 26.59 -14.69
CA ALA A 87 10.61 26.54 -14.49
C ALA A 87 9.92 27.20 -15.69
N LEU A 88 9.03 26.46 -16.34
CA LEU A 88 8.20 26.97 -17.41
C LEU A 88 6.74 26.90 -16.96
N VAL A 89 6.06 28.02 -16.98
CA VAL A 89 4.64 28.09 -16.66
C VAL A 89 3.86 28.03 -17.95
N VAL A 90 2.98 27.05 -18.08
CA VAL A 90 2.12 26.84 -19.24
C VAL A 90 0.67 26.94 -18.80
N SER A 91 -0.12 27.72 -19.52
CA SER A 91 -1.56 27.83 -19.32
C SER A 91 -2.31 27.30 -20.54
N THR A 92 -3.48 26.70 -20.32
CA THR A 92 -4.42 26.36 -21.40
C THR A 92 -5.25 27.56 -21.86
N ASN A 93 -5.04 28.74 -21.26
CA ASN A 93 -5.72 29.97 -21.62
C ASN A 93 -5.24 30.45 -23.02
N PRO A 94 -6.15 30.77 -23.95
CA PRO A 94 -5.79 31.33 -25.25
C PRO A 94 -5.05 32.68 -25.16
N ASN A 95 -5.04 33.36 -24.00
CA ASN A 95 -4.30 34.59 -23.73
C ASN A 95 -2.95 34.37 -23.05
N ILE A 96 -2.35 33.22 -23.23
CA ILE A 96 -1.10 32.79 -22.58
C ILE A 96 0.02 33.85 -22.64
N ALA A 97 0.15 34.58 -23.73
CA ALA A 97 1.18 35.63 -23.86
C ALA A 97 1.02 36.73 -22.79
N LYS A 98 -0.21 37.09 -22.43
CA LYS A 98 -0.51 38.07 -21.40
C LYS A 98 -0.24 37.52 -20.01
N GLU A 99 -0.54 36.25 -19.78
CA GLU A 99 -0.21 35.57 -18.51
C GLU A 99 1.29 35.50 -18.31
N ILE A 100 2.07 35.17 -19.33
CA ILE A 100 3.53 35.14 -19.30
C ILE A 100 4.11 36.50 -18.93
N GLU A 101 3.62 37.57 -19.52
CA GLU A 101 4.08 38.92 -19.19
C GLU A 101 3.72 39.30 -17.74
N THR A 102 2.55 38.91 -17.26
CA THR A 102 2.14 39.09 -15.85
C THR A 102 3.09 38.34 -14.92
N ILE A 103 3.35 37.07 -15.18
CA ILE A 103 4.26 36.23 -14.39
C ILE A 103 5.66 36.81 -14.38
N LYS A 104 6.20 37.25 -15.53
CA LYS A 104 7.50 37.91 -15.62
C LYS A 104 7.57 39.20 -14.81
N SER A 105 6.49 39.97 -14.77
CA SER A 105 6.43 41.22 -13.99
C SER A 105 6.39 41.01 -12.49
N LEU A 106 5.95 39.84 -12.04
CA LEU A 106 5.86 39.47 -10.63
C LEU A 106 7.15 38.79 -10.11
N SER A 107 7.97 38.24 -11.00
CA SER A 107 9.22 37.59 -10.62
C SER A 107 10.31 38.66 -10.36
N HIS A 108 10.70 38.81 -9.11
CA HIS A 108 11.73 39.79 -8.70
C HIS A 108 13.14 39.23 -8.69
N ASP A 109 13.40 38.03 -9.22
CA ASP A 109 14.70 37.40 -9.12
C ASP A 109 15.06 36.41 -10.27
N PRO A 110 16.35 36.05 -10.43
CA PRO A 110 17.00 35.66 -11.68
C PRO A 110 16.69 34.25 -12.19
N VAL A 111 15.75 33.55 -11.66
CA VAL A 111 15.30 32.33 -12.32
C VAL A 111 14.52 32.75 -13.57
N PRO A 112 15.00 32.47 -14.76
CA PRO A 112 14.30 32.87 -15.97
C PRO A 112 13.03 32.02 -16.10
N LEU A 113 11.91 32.54 -15.62
CA LEU A 113 10.59 32.05 -15.97
C LEU A 113 10.37 32.33 -17.46
N ASN A 114 10.66 31.34 -18.29
CA ASN A 114 10.34 31.38 -19.70
C ASN A 114 9.12 30.53 -19.91
N ALA A 115 8.01 31.17 -20.22
CA ALA A 115 6.79 30.50 -20.56
C ALA A 115 6.58 30.55 -22.06
N LEU A 116 6.26 29.47 -22.65
CA LEU A 116 6.04 29.33 -24.06
C LEU A 116 5.03 28.26 -24.33
N HIS A 117 3.97 28.59 -25.04
CA HIS A 117 3.16 27.54 -25.56
C HIS A 117 2.14 27.88 -26.61
N THR A 118 1.97 27.01 -27.58
CA THR A 118 0.76 26.81 -28.38
C THR A 118 0.16 25.44 -28.06
N PRO A 119 -1.15 25.32 -27.79
CA PRO A 119 -1.80 24.04 -27.58
C PRO A 119 -1.55 23.13 -28.79
N GLY A 120 -0.92 21.98 -28.56
CA GLY A 120 -0.60 20.98 -29.59
C GLY A 120 0.89 20.80 -29.90
N GLU A 121 1.78 21.70 -29.46
CA GLU A 121 3.23 21.57 -29.69
C GLU A 121 3.95 20.77 -28.58
N PHE A 122 3.29 20.51 -27.47
CA PHE A 122 3.79 19.64 -26.42
C PHE A 122 3.08 18.30 -26.41
N GLN A 123 3.81 17.27 -26.74
CA GLN A 123 3.49 15.96 -26.19
C GLN A 123 3.99 15.97 -24.75
N SER A 124 3.08 15.91 -23.78
CA SER A 124 3.44 15.54 -22.44
C SER A 124 4.30 14.28 -22.55
N ILE A 125 5.54 14.33 -22.05
CA ILE A 125 6.25 13.08 -21.82
C ILE A 125 5.49 12.43 -20.69
N SER A 126 4.57 11.58 -21.08
CA SER A 126 3.80 10.80 -20.13
C SER A 126 4.81 10.02 -19.29
N LEU A 127 4.67 10.04 -17.96
CA LEU A 127 5.35 9.14 -17.05
C LEU A 127 5.19 7.66 -17.46
N THR A 128 4.31 7.41 -18.43
CA THR A 128 4.03 6.14 -19.09
C THR A 128 5.20 5.56 -19.92
N GLN A 129 6.27 6.28 -20.15
CA GLN A 129 7.46 5.76 -20.86
C GLN A 129 8.56 5.25 -19.92
N HIS A 130 8.39 5.33 -18.61
CA HIS A 130 9.26 4.65 -17.66
C HIS A 130 9.03 3.14 -17.77
N PRO A 131 10.07 2.27 -17.69
CA PRO A 131 9.90 0.80 -17.72
C PRO A 131 8.95 0.26 -16.64
N TYR A 132 8.65 1.07 -15.62
CA TYR A 132 7.62 0.81 -14.60
C TYR A 132 6.34 1.60 -14.87
N ASN A 133 5.80 1.50 -16.05
CA ASN A 133 4.66 2.26 -16.54
C ASN A 133 3.44 2.12 -15.60
N ARG A 134 3.41 2.91 -14.51
CA ARG A 134 2.31 2.94 -13.56
C ARG A 134 1.30 3.98 -13.96
N LYS A 135 0.06 3.56 -14.08
CA LYS A 135 -1.07 4.48 -14.06
C LYS A 135 -1.04 5.18 -12.70
N GLU A 136 -1.03 6.52 -12.66
CA GLU A 136 -0.90 7.36 -11.44
C GLU A 136 -1.89 7.02 -10.32
N GLN A 137 -3.00 6.38 -10.68
CA GLN A 137 -4.07 6.00 -9.77
C GLN A 137 -3.69 4.88 -8.75
N TYR A 138 -2.47 4.30 -8.80
CA TYR A 138 -2.07 3.16 -7.96
C TYR A 138 -1.00 3.46 -6.94
N GLN A 139 -0.65 4.71 -6.73
CA GLN A 139 0.29 5.04 -5.69
C GLN A 139 -0.34 4.75 -4.32
N TYR A 140 0.20 3.74 -3.65
CA TYR A 140 -0.21 3.36 -2.30
C TYR A 140 0.00 4.57 -1.37
N GLY A 141 -1.07 5.03 -0.71
CA GLY A 141 -1.00 6.17 0.21
C GLY A 141 -1.06 7.57 -0.44
N SER A 142 -0.82 7.71 -1.74
CA SER A 142 -1.05 8.97 -2.43
C SER A 142 -2.45 9.01 -3.04
N ALA A 143 -3.06 10.13 -2.84
CA ALA A 143 -4.25 10.65 -3.50
C ALA A 143 -4.84 9.81 -4.66
N ASN A 144 -5.46 8.66 -4.35
CA ASN A 144 -6.67 8.35 -5.08
C ASN A 144 -7.64 9.47 -4.65
N PRO A 145 -8.06 10.38 -5.53
CA PRO A 145 -9.02 11.38 -5.14
C PRO A 145 -10.17 10.64 -4.50
N LEU A 146 -10.72 11.18 -3.42
CA LEU A 146 -12.02 10.74 -2.97
C LEU A 146 -12.89 10.64 -4.22
N LYS A 147 -13.47 9.46 -4.49
CA LYS A 147 -14.48 9.33 -5.56
C LYS A 147 -15.70 10.20 -5.29
N ILE A 148 -15.67 10.97 -4.20
CA ILE A 148 -16.67 11.91 -3.72
C ILE A 148 -15.96 13.22 -3.31
N ASN A 149 -16.47 14.33 -3.80
CA ASN A 149 -16.04 15.63 -3.34
C ASN A 149 -16.76 15.96 -2.02
N LEU A 150 -16.01 16.14 -0.95
CA LEU A 150 -16.57 16.46 0.37
C LEU A 150 -17.35 17.80 0.41
N ASN A 151 -17.16 18.68 -0.57
CA ASN A 151 -17.93 19.91 -0.70
C ASN A 151 -19.33 19.66 -1.27
N ASP A 152 -19.55 18.54 -1.94
CA ASP A 152 -20.82 18.21 -2.60
C ASP A 152 -21.73 17.34 -1.73
N VAL A 153 -21.28 16.96 -0.53
CA VAL A 153 -22.05 16.15 0.43
C VAL A 153 -22.64 17.00 1.55
N SER A 154 -23.60 16.44 2.27
CA SER A 154 -24.17 17.09 3.44
C SER A 154 -23.11 17.38 4.52
N SER A 155 -23.33 18.36 5.38
CA SER A 155 -22.44 18.64 6.52
C SER A 155 -22.30 17.44 7.45
N GLN A 156 -23.34 16.62 7.58
CA GLN A 156 -23.32 15.39 8.36
C GLN A 156 -22.41 14.33 7.72
N ASP A 157 -22.49 14.13 6.41
CA ASP A 157 -21.66 13.17 5.70
C ASP A 157 -20.19 13.59 5.71
N ARG A 158 -19.94 14.87 5.52
CA ARG A 158 -18.59 15.44 5.65
C ARG A 158 -18.02 15.16 7.03
N PHE A 159 -18.79 15.45 8.09
CA PHE A 159 -18.38 15.15 9.46
C PHE A 159 -18.06 13.67 9.64
N LEU A 160 -18.93 12.75 9.19
CA LEU A 160 -18.71 11.32 9.29
C LEU A 160 -17.43 10.88 8.57
N LEU A 161 -17.23 11.32 7.33
CA LEU A 161 -16.12 10.86 6.49
C LEU A 161 -14.75 11.44 6.87
N SER A 162 -14.69 12.68 7.37
CA SER A 162 -13.44 13.40 7.58
C SER A 162 -13.12 13.81 9.03
N GLU A 163 -14.13 14.02 9.87
CA GLU A 163 -13.94 14.57 11.21
C GLU A 163 -14.25 13.57 12.33
N SER A 164 -15.20 12.66 12.09
CA SER A 164 -15.60 11.68 13.10
C SER A 164 -14.46 10.70 13.40
N ARG A 165 -14.07 10.61 14.67
CA ARG A 165 -13.10 9.63 15.16
C ARG A 165 -13.60 8.18 15.06
N ASN A 166 -14.91 7.97 15.18
CA ASN A 166 -15.50 6.64 15.35
C ASN A 166 -16.14 6.07 14.08
N PHE A 167 -16.36 6.90 13.04
CA PHE A 167 -16.99 6.45 11.81
C PHE A 167 -15.98 5.78 10.86
N CYS A 168 -16.39 4.63 10.30
CA CYS A 168 -15.71 3.92 9.23
C CYS A 168 -16.75 3.34 8.26
N ILE A 169 -16.55 3.53 6.96
CA ILE A 169 -17.52 3.07 5.93
C ILE A 169 -17.56 1.54 5.77
N TYR A 170 -16.54 0.79 6.19
CA TYR A 170 -16.43 -0.65 5.94
C TYR A 170 -17.66 -1.47 6.37
N PRO A 171 -18.31 -1.26 7.53
CA PRO A 171 -19.48 -2.06 7.91
C PRO A 171 -20.66 -1.98 6.94
N TRP A 172 -20.66 -1.06 5.96
CA TRP A 172 -21.70 -0.90 4.95
C TRP A 172 -21.32 -1.41 3.56
N ILE A 173 -20.05 -1.86 3.37
CA ILE A 173 -19.54 -2.24 2.05
C ILE A 173 -18.66 -3.49 2.06
N HIS A 174 -18.29 -4.00 3.23
CA HIS A 174 -17.18 -4.92 3.39
C HIS A 174 -17.42 -5.96 4.49
N LEU A 175 -16.93 -7.17 4.26
CA LEU A 175 -16.72 -8.21 5.27
C LEU A 175 -15.34 -8.82 5.09
N HIS A 176 -14.72 -9.17 6.21
CA HIS A 176 -13.48 -9.92 6.28
C HIS A 176 -13.77 -11.31 6.87
N ALA A 177 -13.27 -12.38 6.24
CA ALA A 177 -13.40 -13.73 6.76
C ALA A 177 -12.07 -14.49 6.71
N TRP A 178 -11.78 -15.23 7.78
CA TRP A 178 -10.59 -16.08 7.88
C TRP A 178 -10.82 -17.50 7.36
N PRO A 179 -9.73 -18.26 7.05
CA PRO A 179 -9.84 -19.66 6.63
C PRO A 179 -10.53 -20.56 7.65
N THR A 180 -10.51 -20.18 8.91
CA THR A 180 -11.19 -20.90 10.01
C THR A 180 -12.67 -20.58 10.10
N GLY A 181 -13.14 -19.60 9.34
CA GLY A 181 -14.55 -19.20 9.22
C GLY A 181 -14.93 -17.99 10.06
N GLU A 182 -14.09 -17.55 11.00
CA GLU A 182 -14.39 -16.34 11.77
C GLU A 182 -14.47 -15.12 10.84
N ALA A 183 -15.52 -14.33 11.03
CA ALA A 183 -15.78 -13.12 10.26
C ALA A 183 -15.71 -11.87 11.14
N TYR A 184 -15.29 -10.77 10.52
CA TYR A 184 -15.04 -9.47 11.14
C TYR A 184 -15.47 -8.32 10.21
N PRO A 185 -15.68 -7.09 10.73
CA PRO A 185 -16.00 -5.94 9.90
C PRO A 185 -14.83 -5.48 9.02
N CYS A 186 -13.58 -5.82 9.38
CA CYS A 186 -12.36 -5.57 8.59
C CYS A 186 -11.17 -6.36 9.14
N CYS A 187 -10.06 -6.39 8.40
CA CYS A 187 -8.83 -7.08 8.81
C CYS A 187 -8.07 -6.39 9.96
N HIS A 188 -8.37 -5.13 10.26
CA HIS A 188 -7.80 -4.41 11.41
C HIS A 188 -8.56 -4.62 12.71
N ALA A 189 -9.77 -5.19 12.65
CA ALA A 189 -10.58 -5.43 13.83
C ALA A 189 -9.85 -6.22 14.92
N THR A 190 -10.16 -5.97 16.17
CA THR A 190 -9.75 -6.87 17.24
C THR A 190 -10.45 -8.22 17.04
N HIS A 191 -9.77 -9.32 17.35
CA HIS A 191 -10.26 -10.64 17.01
C HIS A 191 -11.21 -11.24 18.08
N SER A 192 -11.65 -10.44 19.01
CA SER A 192 -12.61 -10.82 20.04
C SER A 192 -13.49 -9.61 20.39
N PRO A 193 -14.81 -9.76 20.31
CA PRO A 193 -15.57 -10.94 19.87
C PRO A 193 -15.56 -11.10 18.33
N THR A 194 -15.93 -12.30 17.85
CA THR A 194 -16.19 -12.53 16.42
C THR A 194 -17.55 -11.96 16.02
N TYR A 195 -17.67 -11.57 14.76
CA TYR A 195 -18.91 -11.04 14.19
C TYR A 195 -19.82 -12.10 13.59
N GLY A 196 -19.29 -13.29 13.43
CA GLY A 196 -19.99 -14.49 12.96
C GLY A 196 -19.00 -15.56 12.52
N ASN A 197 -19.54 -16.66 11.98
CA ASN A 197 -18.73 -17.73 11.44
C ASN A 197 -19.33 -18.26 10.13
N THR A 198 -18.59 -18.14 9.04
CA THR A 198 -19.02 -18.53 7.69
C THR A 198 -19.29 -20.02 7.51
N LYS A 199 -18.82 -20.88 8.44
CA LYS A 199 -19.16 -22.30 8.45
C LYS A 199 -20.56 -22.58 9.01
N GLN A 200 -21.15 -21.61 9.68
CA GLN A 200 -22.45 -21.74 10.35
C GLN A 200 -23.49 -20.78 9.77
N GLN A 201 -23.06 -19.66 9.23
CA GLN A 201 -23.87 -18.55 8.75
C GLN A 201 -23.48 -18.18 7.31
N THR A 202 -24.43 -17.67 6.54
CA THR A 202 -24.14 -17.03 5.26
C THR A 202 -23.50 -15.64 5.49
N LEU A 203 -22.80 -15.12 4.48
CA LEU A 203 -22.26 -13.73 4.52
C LEU A 203 -23.39 -12.72 4.78
N GLU A 204 -24.56 -12.90 4.18
CA GLU A 204 -25.73 -12.04 4.40
C GLU A 204 -26.25 -12.11 5.85
N GLN A 205 -26.27 -13.31 6.47
CA GLN A 205 -26.62 -13.44 7.88
C GLN A 205 -25.60 -12.75 8.79
N ILE A 206 -24.29 -12.84 8.46
CA ILE A 206 -23.22 -12.16 9.20
C ILE A 206 -23.33 -10.65 9.04
N TRP A 207 -23.68 -10.18 7.82
CA TRP A 207 -23.87 -8.77 7.51
C TRP A 207 -24.85 -8.06 8.45
N ASN A 208 -25.90 -8.72 8.85
CA ASN A 208 -26.91 -8.21 9.79
C ASN A 208 -26.90 -8.94 11.13
N HIS A 209 -25.84 -9.67 11.47
CA HIS A 209 -25.68 -10.26 12.80
C HIS A 209 -25.57 -9.15 13.87
N LYS A 210 -26.02 -9.45 15.09
CA LYS A 210 -26.11 -8.46 16.16
C LYS A 210 -24.83 -7.64 16.36
N PRO A 211 -23.61 -8.20 16.44
CA PRO A 211 -22.38 -7.42 16.59
C PRO A 211 -22.16 -6.38 15.46
N MET A 212 -22.53 -6.72 14.20
CA MET A 212 -22.39 -5.80 13.08
C MET A 212 -23.38 -4.64 13.15
N ARG A 213 -24.63 -4.93 13.56
CA ARG A 213 -25.67 -3.91 13.78
C ARG A 213 -25.27 -2.95 14.91
N ASP A 214 -24.81 -3.51 16.03
CA ASP A 214 -24.35 -2.73 17.18
C ASP A 214 -23.17 -1.81 16.78
N LEU A 215 -22.20 -2.33 16.02
CA LEU A 215 -21.07 -1.54 15.52
C LEU A 215 -21.51 -0.36 14.66
N ARG A 216 -22.46 -0.57 13.72
CA ARG A 216 -23.00 0.52 12.90
C ARG A 216 -23.66 1.60 13.77
N LEU A 217 -24.47 1.20 14.77
CA LEU A 217 -25.12 2.12 15.69
C LEU A 217 -24.11 2.88 16.56
N ASP A 218 -23.04 2.22 17.02
CA ASP A 218 -21.96 2.88 17.75
C ASP A 218 -21.28 3.94 16.91
N MET A 219 -20.91 3.60 15.66
CA MET A 219 -20.28 4.52 14.72
C MET A 219 -21.15 5.74 14.41
N LEU A 220 -22.45 5.52 14.18
CA LEU A 220 -23.40 6.61 13.87
C LEU A 220 -23.69 7.51 15.06
N SER A 221 -23.61 6.98 16.28
CA SER A 221 -23.80 7.75 17.52
C SER A 221 -22.50 8.33 18.10
N GLY A 222 -21.37 8.13 17.41
CA GLY A 222 -20.06 8.61 17.86
C GLY A 222 -19.53 7.89 19.10
N ARG A 223 -20.01 6.68 19.39
CA ARG A 223 -19.52 5.88 20.53
C ARG A 223 -18.28 5.09 20.12
N ASP A 224 -17.33 5.00 21.03
CA ASP A 224 -16.16 4.14 20.87
C ASP A 224 -16.56 2.66 20.83
N ASN A 225 -15.88 1.88 20.00
CA ASN A 225 -16.05 0.45 19.95
C ASN A 225 -14.68 -0.24 19.97
N GLU A 226 -14.51 -1.18 20.88
CA GLU A 226 -13.24 -1.90 21.11
C GLU A 226 -12.71 -2.58 19.84
N THR A 227 -13.60 -2.95 18.93
CA THR A 227 -13.24 -3.51 17.63
C THR A 227 -12.31 -2.59 16.81
N CYS A 228 -12.47 -1.27 16.95
CA CYS A 228 -11.73 -0.25 16.20
C CYS A 228 -10.47 0.25 16.91
N ARG A 229 -10.13 -0.30 18.07
CA ARG A 229 -9.02 0.14 18.92
C ARG A 229 -7.71 0.32 18.15
N LYS A 230 -7.33 -0.61 17.29
CA LYS A 230 -6.06 -0.53 16.52
C LYS A 230 -5.98 0.71 15.63
N CYS A 231 -7.11 1.11 15.01
CA CYS A 231 -7.15 2.33 14.21
C CYS A 231 -7.03 3.57 15.10
N HIS A 232 -7.69 3.58 16.27
CA HIS A 232 -7.60 4.69 17.23
C HIS A 232 -6.17 4.82 17.79
N GLU A 233 -5.51 3.72 18.15
CA GLU A 233 -4.11 3.73 18.61
C GLU A 233 -3.14 4.26 17.54
N GLN A 234 -3.37 3.92 16.25
CA GLN A 234 -2.59 4.49 15.14
C GLN A 234 -2.81 6.00 15.02
N GLU A 235 -4.05 6.47 15.07
CA GLU A 235 -4.40 7.89 14.98
C GLU A 235 -3.87 8.69 16.17
N ASP A 236 -3.96 8.15 17.39
CA ASP A 236 -3.40 8.76 18.60
C ASP A 236 -1.86 8.87 18.54
N SER A 237 -1.23 8.01 17.76
CA SER A 237 0.21 8.03 17.50
C SER A 237 0.59 8.89 16.29
N GLY A 238 -0.38 9.60 15.67
CA GLY A 238 -0.17 10.47 14.51
C GLY A 238 -0.09 9.74 13.17
N PHE A 239 -0.44 8.44 13.10
CA PHE A 239 -0.40 7.67 11.87
C PHE A 239 -1.77 7.64 11.17
N PHE A 240 -1.72 7.55 9.84
CA PHE A 240 -2.92 7.37 9.03
C PHE A 240 -3.46 5.94 9.19
N SER A 241 -4.68 5.82 9.68
CA SER A 241 -5.27 4.53 10.03
C SER A 241 -6.02 3.85 8.89
N GLY A 242 -6.29 2.54 9.07
CA GLY A 242 -7.15 1.79 8.15
C GLY A 242 -8.57 2.37 8.03
N ARG A 243 -9.12 2.95 9.10
CA ARG A 243 -10.41 3.66 9.11
C ARG A 243 -10.39 4.90 8.22
N GLN A 244 -9.39 5.74 8.38
CA GLN A 244 -9.22 6.95 7.55
C GLN A 244 -9.02 6.57 6.07
N SER A 245 -8.23 5.53 5.81
CA SER A 245 -8.06 4.97 4.47
C SER A 245 -9.38 4.48 3.88
N ALA A 246 -10.19 3.76 4.67
CA ALA A 246 -11.50 3.27 4.24
C ALA A 246 -12.42 4.43 3.83
N ASN A 247 -12.54 5.45 4.68
CA ASN A 247 -13.37 6.61 4.40
C ASN A 247 -12.90 7.38 3.16
N LYS A 248 -11.57 7.52 3.00
CA LYS A 248 -10.98 8.18 1.84
C LYS A 248 -11.27 7.44 0.52
N HIS A 249 -11.11 6.12 0.50
CA HIS A 249 -11.21 5.34 -0.75
C HIS A 249 -12.64 4.91 -1.10
N HIS A 250 -13.52 4.79 -0.11
CA HIS A 250 -14.86 4.25 -0.24
C HIS A 250 -15.97 5.18 0.24
N GLY A 251 -15.66 6.43 0.60
CA GLY A 251 -16.63 7.42 1.08
C GLY A 251 -17.78 7.72 0.11
N HIS A 252 -17.60 7.44 -1.19
CA HIS A 252 -18.67 7.57 -2.20
C HIS A 252 -19.85 6.64 -1.97
N HIS A 253 -19.72 5.65 -1.07
CA HIS A 253 -20.83 4.79 -0.63
C HIS A 253 -21.60 5.34 0.55
N ILE A 254 -21.41 6.60 0.95
CA ILE A 254 -22.08 7.22 2.12
C ILE A 254 -23.60 7.10 2.08
N ASP A 255 -24.21 7.09 0.90
CA ASP A 255 -25.66 6.90 0.73
C ASP A 255 -26.19 5.58 1.32
N ARG A 256 -25.33 4.56 1.44
CA ARG A 256 -25.70 3.28 2.07
C ARG A 256 -25.89 3.43 3.57
N VAL A 257 -25.17 4.36 4.17
CA VAL A 257 -25.24 4.67 5.62
C VAL A 257 -26.62 5.22 5.96
N HIS A 258 -27.20 6.03 5.08
CA HIS A 258 -28.55 6.60 5.26
C HIS A 258 -29.67 5.55 5.20
N LYS A 259 -29.39 4.35 4.69
CA LYS A 259 -30.35 3.23 4.62
C LYS A 259 -30.31 2.33 5.86
N THR A 260 -29.50 2.69 6.87
CA THR A 260 -29.42 1.94 8.13
C THR A 260 -30.73 2.06 8.90
N GLN A 261 -31.30 0.93 9.30
CA GLN A 261 -32.53 0.88 10.08
C GLN A 261 -32.25 1.24 11.55
N GLU A 262 -33.31 1.52 12.32
CA GLU A 262 -33.21 1.89 13.74
C GLU A 262 -32.45 0.83 14.58
N ASP A 263 -32.53 -0.45 14.19
CA ASP A 263 -31.85 -1.55 14.87
C ASP A 263 -30.42 -1.80 14.35
N GLY A 264 -29.88 -0.93 13.46
CA GLY A 264 -28.56 -1.04 12.87
C GLY A 264 -28.46 -2.01 11.68
N SER A 265 -29.59 -2.61 11.25
CA SER A 265 -29.59 -3.46 10.06
C SER A 265 -29.55 -2.65 8.77
N VAL A 266 -29.02 -3.28 7.72
CA VAL A 266 -29.01 -2.76 6.35
C VAL A 266 -29.67 -3.80 5.46
N VAL A 267 -30.80 -3.46 4.86
CA VAL A 267 -31.62 -4.41 4.08
C VAL A 267 -30.87 -4.89 2.84
N GLN A 268 -30.12 -3.99 2.20
CA GLN A 268 -29.41 -4.31 0.96
C GLN A 268 -28.02 -4.89 1.29
N PHE A 269 -27.85 -6.17 1.02
CA PHE A 269 -26.56 -6.84 1.17
C PHE A 269 -25.77 -6.72 -0.14
N GLU A 270 -24.80 -5.81 -0.19
CA GLU A 270 -23.94 -5.57 -1.35
C GLU A 270 -22.50 -5.30 -0.89
N MET A 271 -21.64 -6.30 -1.07
CA MET A 271 -20.21 -6.15 -0.77
C MET A 271 -19.48 -5.58 -1.99
N THR A 272 -19.10 -4.31 -1.93
CA THR A 272 -18.30 -3.65 -2.98
C THR A 272 -16.80 -3.81 -2.78
N TYR A 273 -16.39 -4.17 -1.58
CA TYR A 273 -15.01 -4.53 -1.25
C TYR A 273 -14.97 -5.91 -0.59
N TRP A 274 -14.14 -6.82 -1.15
CA TRP A 274 -13.97 -8.18 -0.66
C TRP A 274 -12.59 -8.39 -0.06
N ASP A 275 -12.52 -8.99 1.13
CA ASP A 275 -11.32 -9.51 1.77
C ASP A 275 -11.64 -10.87 2.41
N ILE A 276 -11.86 -11.86 1.58
CA ILE A 276 -12.16 -13.22 2.00
C ILE A 276 -10.90 -14.07 1.87
N ARG A 277 -10.46 -14.63 2.99
CA ARG A 277 -9.32 -15.56 3.04
C ARG A 277 -9.83 -16.97 2.77
N PHE A 278 -9.99 -17.33 1.50
CA PHE A 278 -10.67 -18.57 1.06
C PHE A 278 -10.13 -19.82 1.76
N SER A 279 -8.81 -19.95 1.85
CA SER A 279 -8.20 -21.10 2.52
C SER A 279 -6.83 -20.75 3.13
N ASN A 280 -6.26 -21.71 3.90
CA ASN A 280 -4.88 -21.68 4.34
C ASN A 280 -3.92 -22.41 3.39
N LEU A 281 -4.35 -22.71 2.15
CA LEU A 281 -3.49 -23.34 1.15
C LEU A 281 -2.28 -22.43 0.86
N CYS A 282 -1.08 -22.93 1.13
CA CYS A 282 0.17 -22.21 0.93
C CYS A 282 1.29 -23.20 0.69
N ASN A 283 2.26 -22.82 -0.13
CA ASN A 283 3.47 -23.61 -0.40
C ASN A 283 4.64 -23.28 0.54
N LEU A 284 4.53 -22.20 1.35
CA LEU A 284 5.56 -21.79 2.29
C LEU A 284 5.17 -22.05 3.76
N LYS A 285 6.19 -22.16 4.62
CA LYS A 285 6.04 -22.20 6.07
C LYS A 285 6.93 -21.17 6.76
N CYS A 286 6.61 -19.89 6.48
CA CYS A 286 7.32 -18.74 7.01
C CYS A 286 7.41 -18.75 8.53
N ARG A 287 8.53 -18.28 9.12
CA ARG A 287 8.76 -18.33 10.58
C ARG A 287 7.79 -17.45 11.37
N SER A 288 7.33 -16.36 10.78
CA SER A 288 6.32 -15.45 11.37
C SER A 288 4.87 -15.92 11.17
N CYS A 289 4.64 -17.06 10.51
CA CYS A 289 3.32 -17.59 10.22
C CYS A 289 2.95 -18.77 11.11
N GLY A 290 1.83 -19.44 10.84
CA GLY A 290 1.36 -20.62 11.58
C GLY A 290 0.38 -21.46 10.77
N HIS A 291 -0.07 -22.57 11.34
CA HIS A 291 -0.95 -23.54 10.70
C HIS A 291 -2.35 -23.01 10.34
N ILE A 292 -2.76 -21.87 10.88
CA ILE A 292 -4.04 -21.23 10.56
C ILE A 292 -3.99 -20.62 9.16
N PHE A 293 -2.83 -20.03 8.79
CA PHE A 293 -2.65 -19.31 7.52
C PHE A 293 -1.73 -20.03 6.53
N SER A 294 -1.13 -21.18 6.91
CA SER A 294 -0.35 -22.00 5.99
C SER A 294 -0.54 -23.49 6.27
N SER A 295 -1.01 -24.22 5.26
CA SER A 295 -1.14 -25.68 5.28
C SER A 295 0.21 -26.39 5.45
N GLN A 296 1.32 -25.78 5.00
CA GLN A 296 2.68 -26.34 5.15
C GLN A 296 3.15 -26.36 6.61
N TRP A 297 2.60 -25.51 7.47
CA TRP A 297 2.89 -25.50 8.88
C TRP A 297 2.34 -26.71 9.66
N TYR A 298 1.40 -27.46 9.09
CA TYR A 298 0.69 -28.53 9.82
C TYR A 298 1.63 -29.55 10.46
N GLN A 299 2.65 -30.00 9.73
CA GLN A 299 3.59 -30.99 10.23
C GLN A 299 4.52 -30.41 11.31
N ASP A 300 5.00 -29.21 11.12
CA ASP A 300 5.87 -28.54 12.10
C ASP A 300 5.08 -28.23 13.38
N GLN A 301 3.87 -27.71 13.25
CA GLN A 301 3.00 -27.45 14.38
C GLN A 301 2.65 -28.72 15.16
N ALA A 302 2.42 -29.82 14.46
CA ALA A 302 2.13 -31.10 15.11
C ALA A 302 3.32 -31.65 15.92
N LYS A 303 4.56 -31.40 15.45
CA LYS A 303 5.77 -31.75 16.22
C LYS A 303 5.95 -30.83 17.44
N LEU A 304 5.69 -29.52 17.28
CA LEU A 304 5.77 -28.54 18.36
C LEU A 304 4.73 -28.76 19.46
N ALA A 305 3.49 -29.06 19.08
CA ALA A 305 2.40 -29.23 20.03
C ALA A 305 2.39 -30.62 20.67
N GLY A 306 2.84 -31.66 19.95
CA GLY A 306 2.83 -33.04 20.42
C GLY A 306 1.42 -33.62 20.64
N GLY A 307 1.35 -34.79 21.29
CA GLY A 307 0.11 -35.40 21.75
C GLY A 307 -0.94 -35.61 20.65
N ASP A 308 -2.18 -35.32 20.99
CA ASP A 308 -3.35 -35.54 20.13
C ASP A 308 -3.68 -34.36 19.21
N TRP A 309 -2.76 -33.39 19.05
CA TRP A 309 -3.01 -32.17 18.25
C TRP A 309 -3.50 -32.50 16.82
N LYS A 310 -2.88 -33.48 16.15
CA LYS A 310 -3.29 -33.89 14.78
C LYS A 310 -4.71 -34.45 14.72
N LYS A 311 -5.21 -35.07 15.76
CA LYS A 311 -6.57 -35.59 15.81
C LYS A 311 -7.63 -34.49 15.80
N ASN A 312 -7.27 -33.32 16.33
CA ASN A 312 -8.18 -32.20 16.54
C ASN A 312 -7.99 -31.08 15.48
N ASN A 313 -7.08 -31.28 14.52
CA ASN A 313 -6.79 -30.27 13.52
C ASN A 313 -6.72 -30.84 12.10
N THR A 314 -7.20 -30.09 11.12
CA THR A 314 -7.10 -30.41 9.70
C THR A 314 -5.93 -29.68 9.06
N VAL A 315 -5.35 -30.25 8.00
CA VAL A 315 -4.30 -29.62 7.19
C VAL A 315 -4.86 -28.42 6.48
N LEU A 316 -5.91 -28.64 5.68
CA LEU A 316 -6.57 -27.60 4.92
C LEU A 316 -7.73 -27.03 5.74
N LYS A 317 -7.80 -25.71 5.79
CA LYS A 317 -8.90 -24.93 6.34
C LYS A 317 -9.47 -24.08 5.21
N ILE A 318 -10.78 -24.06 5.08
CA ILE A 318 -11.51 -23.26 4.09
C ILE A 318 -12.48 -22.33 4.80
N ALA A 319 -12.70 -21.14 4.28
CA ALA A 319 -13.58 -20.14 4.90
C ALA A 319 -15.05 -20.56 4.86
N GLY A 320 -15.49 -21.28 3.82
CA GLY A 320 -16.86 -21.75 3.64
C GLY A 320 -17.17 -23.06 4.34
N ARG A 321 -18.41 -23.52 4.17
CA ARG A 321 -18.89 -24.84 4.60
C ARG A 321 -18.34 -25.97 3.73
N ASP A 322 -18.16 -25.66 2.45
CA ASP A 322 -17.53 -26.50 1.43
C ASP A 322 -16.78 -25.62 0.41
N GLU A 323 -16.19 -26.23 -0.61
CA GLU A 323 -15.35 -25.57 -1.61
C GLU A 323 -16.15 -24.57 -2.49
N ASP A 324 -17.44 -24.80 -2.72
CA ASP A 324 -18.29 -23.94 -3.54
C ASP A 324 -19.07 -22.89 -2.73
N ASP A 325 -19.14 -23.02 -1.42
CA ASP A 325 -19.99 -22.19 -0.57
C ASP A 325 -19.67 -20.69 -0.71
N MET A 326 -18.38 -20.32 -0.59
CA MET A 326 -17.97 -18.92 -0.75
C MET A 326 -18.22 -18.41 -2.17
N TRP A 327 -17.93 -19.21 -3.17
CA TRP A 327 -18.23 -18.88 -4.56
C TRP A 327 -19.70 -18.56 -4.76
N ASN A 328 -20.58 -19.44 -4.33
CA ASN A 328 -22.03 -19.28 -4.50
C ASN A 328 -22.57 -18.02 -3.79
N GLN A 329 -21.94 -17.63 -2.68
CA GLN A 329 -22.32 -16.43 -1.96
C GLN A 329 -21.75 -15.14 -2.59
N LEU A 330 -20.58 -15.19 -3.25
CA LEU A 330 -19.90 -14.03 -3.81
C LEU A 330 -20.32 -13.72 -5.26
N VAL A 331 -20.68 -14.72 -6.06
CA VAL A 331 -21.08 -14.55 -7.48
C VAL A 331 -22.14 -13.46 -7.70
N PRO A 332 -23.19 -13.34 -6.86
CA PRO A 332 -24.18 -12.26 -7.03
C PRO A 332 -23.60 -10.84 -6.88
N HIS A 333 -22.45 -10.73 -6.22
CA HIS A 333 -21.82 -9.43 -5.95
C HIS A 333 -20.83 -9.00 -7.03
N LEU A 334 -20.52 -9.86 -8.02
CA LEU A 334 -19.58 -9.56 -9.11
C LEU A 334 -20.02 -8.40 -10.02
N ASP A 335 -21.31 -8.08 -10.07
CA ASP A 335 -21.82 -7.00 -10.91
C ASP A 335 -21.53 -5.60 -10.33
N TYR A 336 -21.28 -5.51 -9.01
CA TYR A 336 -21.07 -4.24 -8.31
C TYR A 336 -19.84 -4.20 -7.40
N VAL A 337 -19.03 -5.29 -7.36
CA VAL A 337 -17.74 -5.24 -6.66
C VAL A 337 -16.83 -4.22 -7.32
N GLU A 338 -16.16 -3.42 -6.52
CA GLU A 338 -15.22 -2.39 -6.96
C GLU A 338 -13.78 -2.74 -6.60
N GLN A 339 -13.59 -3.51 -5.53
CA GLN A 339 -12.27 -3.89 -5.05
C GLN A 339 -12.27 -5.30 -4.48
N ILE A 340 -11.24 -6.07 -4.83
CA ILE A 340 -10.98 -7.39 -4.25
C ILE A 340 -9.56 -7.42 -3.72
N TYR A 341 -9.41 -7.79 -2.44
CA TYR A 341 -8.12 -8.01 -1.82
C TYR A 341 -7.87 -9.51 -1.67
N PHE A 342 -6.96 -10.03 -2.46
CA PHE A 342 -6.55 -11.41 -2.44
C PHE A 342 -5.37 -11.61 -1.47
N ALA A 343 -5.62 -12.35 -0.41
CA ALA A 343 -4.63 -12.77 0.56
C ALA A 343 -5.14 -14.02 1.31
N GLY A 344 -4.39 -14.49 2.30
CA GLY A 344 -4.76 -15.69 3.06
C GLY A 344 -3.58 -16.63 3.19
N GLY A 345 -3.66 -17.87 2.70
CA GLY A 345 -2.49 -18.72 2.49
C GLY A 345 -1.60 -18.16 1.38
N GLU A 346 -1.71 -18.72 0.19
CA GLU A 346 -1.14 -18.11 -1.02
C GLU A 346 -2.25 -17.98 -2.08
N PRO A 347 -2.71 -16.77 -2.40
CA PRO A 347 -3.85 -16.59 -3.31
C PRO A 347 -3.58 -17.12 -4.72
N LEU A 348 -2.33 -17.06 -5.21
CA LEU A 348 -1.99 -17.52 -6.55
C LEU A 348 -1.98 -19.05 -6.71
N LEU A 349 -2.21 -19.78 -5.62
CA LEU A 349 -2.39 -21.24 -5.62
C LEU A 349 -3.85 -21.67 -5.46
N MET A 350 -4.79 -20.73 -5.32
CA MET A 350 -6.18 -21.00 -5.03
C MET A 350 -7.03 -21.02 -6.30
N GLU A 351 -7.81 -22.07 -6.53
CA GLU A 351 -8.71 -22.17 -7.69
C GLU A 351 -9.81 -21.10 -7.65
N GLU A 352 -10.29 -20.74 -6.46
CA GLU A 352 -11.28 -19.68 -6.25
C GLU A 352 -10.79 -18.33 -6.79
N HIS A 353 -9.51 -18.02 -6.64
CA HIS A 353 -8.90 -16.82 -7.18
C HIS A 353 -9.05 -16.77 -8.71
N TYR A 354 -8.62 -17.80 -9.43
CA TYR A 354 -8.69 -17.84 -10.89
C TYR A 354 -10.15 -17.88 -11.38
N ARG A 355 -11.02 -18.60 -10.68
CA ARG A 355 -12.45 -18.63 -10.97
C ARG A 355 -13.11 -17.24 -10.89
N ILE A 356 -12.69 -16.41 -9.92
CA ILE A 356 -13.14 -15.02 -9.81
C ILE A 356 -12.60 -14.20 -10.98
N LEU A 357 -11.32 -14.33 -11.33
CA LEU A 357 -10.73 -13.61 -12.46
C LEU A 357 -11.39 -13.99 -13.79
N ASP A 358 -11.62 -15.28 -14.05
CA ASP A 358 -12.33 -15.76 -15.24
C ASP A 358 -13.72 -15.13 -15.37
N GLU A 359 -14.45 -15.06 -14.26
CA GLU A 359 -15.80 -14.50 -14.27
C GLU A 359 -15.79 -12.97 -14.43
N LEU A 360 -14.84 -12.25 -13.83
CA LEU A 360 -14.65 -10.81 -14.07
C LEU A 360 -14.31 -10.51 -15.54
N VAL A 361 -13.40 -11.29 -16.14
CA VAL A 361 -13.04 -11.17 -17.56
C VAL A 361 -14.26 -11.47 -18.44
N ARG A 362 -15.01 -12.54 -18.16
CA ARG A 362 -16.25 -12.89 -18.89
C ARG A 362 -17.29 -11.77 -18.84
N ARG A 363 -17.42 -11.09 -17.70
CA ARG A 363 -18.33 -9.94 -17.50
C ARG A 363 -17.74 -8.62 -17.99
N LYS A 364 -16.48 -8.60 -18.44
CA LYS A 364 -15.73 -7.40 -18.83
C LYS A 364 -15.60 -6.36 -17.70
N ARG A 365 -15.52 -6.83 -16.45
CA ARG A 365 -15.34 -6.01 -15.26
C ARG A 365 -13.86 -5.72 -15.01
N PHE A 366 -13.19 -5.13 -16.00
CA PHE A 366 -11.78 -4.74 -15.92
C PHE A 366 -11.55 -3.52 -15.02
N ASP A 367 -12.62 -2.81 -14.67
CA ASP A 367 -12.69 -1.69 -13.74
C ASP A 367 -12.47 -2.09 -12.28
N VAL A 368 -12.64 -3.37 -11.94
CA VAL A 368 -12.46 -3.86 -10.57
C VAL A 368 -11.00 -3.77 -10.17
N ARG A 369 -10.73 -3.09 -9.05
CA ARG A 369 -9.40 -2.99 -8.49
C ARG A 369 -9.00 -4.31 -7.82
N LEU A 370 -7.89 -4.90 -8.25
CA LEU A 370 -7.33 -6.11 -7.67
C LEU A 370 -6.13 -5.76 -6.79
N ILE A 371 -6.13 -6.20 -5.55
CA ILE A 371 -5.03 -6.01 -4.61
C ILE A 371 -4.56 -7.38 -4.13
N TYR A 372 -3.26 -7.57 -4.09
CA TYR A 372 -2.66 -8.84 -3.70
C TYR A 372 -1.66 -8.68 -2.56
N ASN A 373 -1.71 -9.60 -1.60
CA ASN A 373 -0.55 -9.97 -0.79
C ASN A 373 -0.19 -11.43 -1.16
N THR A 374 0.96 -11.60 -1.78
CA THR A 374 1.44 -12.89 -2.26
C THR A 374 2.89 -13.14 -1.85
N ASN A 375 3.27 -14.39 -1.68
CA ASN A 375 4.68 -14.76 -1.49
C ASN A 375 5.48 -14.72 -2.80
N PHE A 376 4.79 -14.53 -3.93
CA PHE A 376 5.32 -14.32 -5.27
C PHE A 376 6.22 -15.43 -5.79
N THR A 377 6.10 -16.64 -5.26
CA THR A 377 6.88 -17.83 -5.70
C THR A 377 6.20 -18.61 -6.82
N HIS A 378 4.90 -18.40 -7.02
CA HIS A 378 4.10 -19.00 -8.09
C HIS A 378 3.34 -17.89 -8.81
N THR A 379 3.28 -17.97 -10.12
CA THR A 379 2.62 -16.98 -10.99
C THR A 379 1.68 -17.64 -11.99
N ASP A 380 1.53 -18.95 -11.86
CA ASP A 380 0.69 -19.78 -12.72
C ASP A 380 -0.02 -20.85 -11.89
N LEU A 381 -1.23 -21.24 -12.31
CA LEU A 381 -1.96 -22.38 -11.79
C LEU A 381 -2.55 -23.17 -12.96
N LYS A 382 -2.19 -24.45 -13.09
CA LYS A 382 -2.69 -25.35 -14.15
C LYS A 382 -2.54 -24.79 -15.56
N GLY A 383 -1.45 -24.01 -15.81
CA GLY A 383 -1.16 -23.37 -17.09
C GLY A 383 -1.87 -22.02 -17.31
N GLN A 384 -2.54 -21.49 -16.30
CA GLN A 384 -3.14 -20.16 -16.33
C GLN A 384 -2.18 -19.16 -15.65
N SER A 385 -1.49 -18.32 -16.43
CA SER A 385 -0.62 -17.29 -15.89
C SER A 385 -1.42 -16.13 -15.33
N VAL A 386 -1.15 -15.74 -14.08
CA VAL A 386 -1.78 -14.58 -13.46
C VAL A 386 -1.41 -13.26 -14.15
N PHE A 387 -0.23 -13.19 -14.78
CA PHE A 387 0.21 -11.99 -15.51
C PHE A 387 -0.69 -11.71 -16.70
N GLU A 388 -1.21 -12.76 -17.37
CA GLU A 388 -2.14 -12.63 -18.47
C GLU A 388 -3.51 -12.08 -18.04
N TYR A 389 -3.89 -12.30 -16.78
CA TYR A 389 -5.05 -11.63 -16.19
C TYR A 389 -4.72 -10.19 -15.82
N TRP A 390 -3.66 -9.96 -15.06
CA TRP A 390 -3.34 -8.63 -14.51
C TRP A 390 -3.21 -7.55 -15.58
N LYS A 391 -2.65 -7.88 -16.75
CA LYS A 391 -2.53 -6.90 -17.85
C LYS A 391 -3.87 -6.42 -18.42
N GLN A 392 -4.97 -7.14 -18.16
CA GLN A 392 -6.30 -6.81 -18.67
C GLN A 392 -7.04 -5.83 -17.75
N PHE A 393 -6.72 -5.82 -16.46
CA PHE A 393 -7.41 -4.97 -15.49
C PHE A 393 -6.83 -3.57 -15.45
N ASP A 394 -7.71 -2.59 -15.26
CA ASP A 394 -7.34 -1.18 -15.13
C ASP A 394 -6.49 -0.92 -13.87
N SER A 395 -6.65 -1.75 -12.83
CA SER A 395 -6.12 -1.52 -11.49
C SER A 395 -5.66 -2.79 -10.81
N VAL A 396 -4.35 -3.02 -10.78
CA VAL A 396 -3.74 -4.13 -10.05
C VAL A 396 -2.60 -3.64 -9.18
N ALA A 397 -2.66 -3.94 -7.88
CA ALA A 397 -1.59 -3.67 -6.91
C ALA A 397 -1.10 -4.97 -6.29
N VAL A 398 0.20 -5.22 -6.32
CA VAL A 398 0.81 -6.46 -5.85
C VAL A 398 1.85 -6.15 -4.77
N GLY A 399 1.50 -6.43 -3.52
CA GLY A 399 2.42 -6.45 -2.40
C GLY A 399 3.10 -7.82 -2.31
N ALA A 400 4.34 -7.90 -2.78
CA ALA A 400 5.13 -9.12 -2.66
C ALA A 400 5.69 -9.24 -1.24
N SER A 401 5.28 -10.29 -0.54
CA SER A 401 5.71 -10.57 0.83
C SER A 401 7.12 -11.15 0.83
N LEU A 402 8.13 -10.30 0.67
CA LEU A 402 9.54 -10.65 0.60
C LEU A 402 10.29 -9.98 1.76
N ASP A 403 10.82 -10.78 2.69
CA ASP A 403 11.42 -10.26 3.93
C ASP A 403 12.93 -10.00 3.81
N ALA A 404 13.62 -10.70 2.91
CA ALA A 404 15.05 -10.61 2.66
C ALA A 404 15.37 -11.30 1.33
N SER A 405 16.59 -11.10 0.81
CA SER A 405 17.09 -11.78 -0.39
C SER A 405 17.83 -13.08 -0.06
N GLY A 406 17.96 -13.95 -1.07
CA GLY A 406 18.78 -15.15 -1.06
C GLY A 406 18.49 -16.10 0.11
N ALA A 407 19.52 -16.73 0.65
CA ALA A 407 19.42 -17.73 1.71
C ALA A 407 18.70 -17.22 2.97
N ARG A 408 18.79 -15.93 3.29
CA ARG A 408 18.05 -15.32 4.40
C ARG A 408 16.56 -15.29 4.13
N GLY A 409 16.16 -14.89 2.91
CA GLY A 409 14.76 -14.92 2.48
C GLY A 409 14.19 -16.33 2.54
N GLU A 410 14.95 -17.32 2.04
CA GLU A 410 14.57 -18.74 2.08
C GLU A 410 14.49 -19.32 3.50
N TYR A 411 15.33 -18.88 4.41
CA TYR A 411 15.28 -19.27 5.82
C TYR A 411 14.07 -18.69 6.55
N ILE A 412 13.80 -17.39 6.38
CA ILE A 412 12.66 -16.71 7.01
C ILE A 412 11.34 -17.24 6.42
N ARG A 413 11.28 -17.39 5.10
CA ARG A 413 10.13 -17.88 4.34
C ARG A 413 10.42 -19.26 3.76
N LYS A 414 10.55 -20.25 4.64
CA LYS A 414 10.90 -21.63 4.27
C LYS A 414 10.01 -22.19 3.16
N GLY A 415 10.63 -22.63 2.08
CA GLY A 415 10.00 -23.11 0.86
C GLY A 415 10.12 -22.14 -0.31
N THR A 416 10.64 -20.94 -0.10
CA THR A 416 11.00 -19.99 -1.17
C THR A 416 12.23 -20.52 -1.92
N ASP A 417 12.21 -20.40 -3.25
CA ASP A 417 13.38 -20.41 -4.12
C ASP A 417 13.59 -18.96 -4.59
N TRP A 418 14.68 -18.35 -4.16
CA TRP A 418 14.92 -16.93 -4.40
C TRP A 418 15.15 -16.62 -5.88
N ALA A 419 15.78 -17.54 -6.62
CA ALA A 419 16.01 -17.36 -8.06
C ALA A 419 14.68 -17.31 -8.83
N VAL A 420 13.70 -18.13 -8.41
CA VAL A 420 12.34 -18.11 -8.98
C VAL A 420 11.65 -16.78 -8.72
N VAL A 421 11.78 -16.23 -7.51
CA VAL A 421 11.18 -14.92 -7.16
C VAL A 421 11.73 -13.81 -8.05
N GLU A 422 13.05 -13.74 -8.24
CA GLU A 422 13.66 -12.75 -9.13
C GLU A 422 13.23 -12.95 -10.59
N GLN A 423 13.16 -14.21 -11.05
CA GLN A 423 12.68 -14.52 -12.40
C GLN A 423 11.23 -14.10 -12.61
N ASN A 424 10.32 -14.44 -11.68
CA ASN A 424 8.93 -14.02 -11.72
C ASN A 424 8.79 -12.49 -11.81
N ARG A 425 9.66 -11.76 -11.08
CA ARG A 425 9.63 -10.30 -11.15
C ARG A 425 10.08 -9.77 -12.51
N ARG A 426 11.09 -10.36 -13.14
CA ARG A 426 11.53 -9.98 -14.48
C ARG A 426 10.45 -10.23 -15.52
N GLU A 427 9.85 -11.41 -15.49
CA GLU A 427 8.72 -11.75 -16.38
C GLU A 427 7.53 -10.82 -16.18
N MET A 428 7.20 -10.48 -14.94
CA MET A 428 6.14 -9.54 -14.65
C MET A 428 6.39 -8.16 -15.26
N ILE A 429 7.64 -7.65 -15.20
CA ILE A 429 8.02 -6.38 -15.81
C ILE A 429 7.78 -6.41 -17.32
N GLU A 430 8.06 -7.53 -17.97
CA GLU A 430 7.90 -7.69 -19.41
C GLU A 430 6.42 -7.83 -19.83
N ILE A 431 5.64 -8.64 -19.10
CA ILE A 431 4.27 -9.01 -19.50
C ILE A 431 3.23 -7.97 -19.07
N CYS A 432 3.34 -7.47 -17.84
CA CYS A 432 2.36 -6.56 -17.24
C CYS A 432 3.01 -5.36 -16.51
N PRO A 433 3.78 -4.52 -17.23
CA PRO A 433 4.52 -3.39 -16.63
C PRO A 433 3.62 -2.34 -15.95
N GLY A 434 2.32 -2.33 -16.26
CA GLY A 434 1.34 -1.41 -15.66
C GLY A 434 0.89 -1.78 -14.25
N VAL A 435 1.30 -2.93 -13.72
CA VAL A 435 0.93 -3.37 -12.37
C VAL A 435 1.72 -2.61 -11.31
N ASP A 436 1.03 -2.11 -10.28
CA ASP A 436 1.66 -1.49 -9.12
C ASP A 436 2.28 -2.56 -8.22
N PHE A 437 3.56 -2.86 -8.45
CA PHE A 437 4.30 -3.83 -7.66
C PHE A 437 5.13 -3.12 -6.59
N TYR A 438 5.08 -3.64 -5.37
CA TYR A 438 5.93 -3.21 -4.27
C TYR A 438 6.30 -4.40 -3.38
N ILE A 439 7.47 -4.30 -2.73
CA ILE A 439 7.87 -5.25 -1.69
C ILE A 439 7.16 -4.87 -0.39
N SER A 440 6.58 -5.87 0.27
CA SER A 440 5.87 -5.73 1.55
C SER A 440 6.52 -6.63 2.60
N PRO A 441 7.73 -6.29 3.10
CA PRO A 441 8.45 -7.09 4.07
C PRO A 441 7.78 -7.02 5.43
N THR A 442 7.80 -8.16 6.14
CA THR A 442 7.51 -8.20 7.57
C THR A 442 8.82 -8.00 8.33
N LEU A 443 9.03 -6.79 8.84
CA LEU A 443 10.23 -6.41 9.56
C LEU A 443 10.28 -7.09 10.93
N SER A 444 11.29 -7.92 11.11
CA SER A 444 11.56 -8.69 12.33
C SER A 444 13.04 -8.59 12.72
N ILE A 445 13.39 -9.09 13.88
CA ILE A 445 14.80 -9.15 14.31
C ILE A 445 15.69 -9.95 13.33
N MET A 446 15.12 -10.86 12.52
CA MET A 446 15.86 -11.72 11.61
C MET A 446 16.29 -11.02 10.32
N ASN A 447 15.59 -9.97 9.90
CA ASN A 447 15.89 -9.24 8.67
C ASN A 447 16.23 -7.76 8.91
N ALA A 448 16.20 -7.28 10.14
CA ALA A 448 16.32 -5.86 10.46
C ALA A 448 17.60 -5.22 9.90
N LEU A 449 18.77 -5.83 10.11
CA LEU A 449 20.03 -5.29 9.58
C LEU A 449 20.17 -5.47 8.05
N HIS A 450 19.50 -6.44 7.47
CA HIS A 450 19.61 -6.77 6.05
C HIS A 450 18.64 -5.99 5.15
N LEU A 451 17.53 -5.50 5.70
CA LEU A 451 16.48 -4.88 4.90
C LEU A 451 16.95 -3.68 4.05
N PRO A 452 17.81 -2.77 4.53
CA PRO A 452 18.38 -1.71 3.71
C PRO A 452 19.19 -2.20 2.52
N ASP A 453 20.01 -3.24 2.71
CA ASP A 453 20.84 -3.81 1.64
C ASP A 453 19.97 -4.53 0.60
N PHE A 454 18.97 -5.30 1.06
CA PHE A 454 17.99 -5.94 0.18
C PHE A 454 17.24 -4.91 -0.67
N HIS A 455 16.79 -3.81 -0.05
CA HIS A 455 16.11 -2.73 -0.74
C HIS A 455 16.98 -2.13 -1.85
N ARG A 456 18.24 -1.74 -1.52
CA ARG A 456 19.19 -1.18 -2.48
C ARG A 456 19.51 -2.15 -3.61
N ASP A 457 19.79 -3.40 -3.30
CA ASP A 457 20.11 -4.44 -4.30
C ASP A 457 18.98 -4.57 -5.35
N TRP A 458 17.72 -4.56 -4.92
CA TRP A 458 16.60 -4.66 -5.84
C TRP A 458 16.36 -3.39 -6.65
N VAL A 459 16.65 -2.22 -6.09
CA VAL A 459 16.65 -0.95 -6.86
C VAL A 459 17.76 -0.94 -7.89
N GLU A 460 19.00 -1.32 -7.51
CA GLU A 460 20.16 -1.38 -8.41
C GLU A 460 19.96 -2.40 -9.53
N LYS A 461 19.32 -3.54 -9.26
CA LYS A 461 18.93 -4.54 -10.27
C LYS A 461 17.79 -4.07 -11.19
N GLY A 462 17.18 -2.93 -10.92
CA GLY A 462 16.04 -2.43 -11.69
C GLY A 462 14.77 -3.24 -11.48
N LEU A 463 14.64 -3.97 -10.38
CA LEU A 463 13.47 -4.79 -10.07
C LEU A 463 12.35 -3.98 -9.40
N ILE A 464 12.71 -2.92 -8.67
CA ILE A 464 11.79 -1.97 -8.04
C ILE A 464 12.37 -0.55 -8.12
N ARG A 465 11.56 0.45 -7.83
CA ARG A 465 12.03 1.81 -7.49
C ARG A 465 12.19 1.91 -5.97
N ALA A 466 12.94 2.89 -5.51
CA ALA A 466 13.15 3.10 -4.07
C ALA A 466 11.85 3.29 -3.28
N GLN A 467 10.83 3.88 -3.88
CA GLN A 467 9.50 4.07 -3.28
C GLN A 467 8.64 2.78 -3.24
N ASP A 468 9.09 1.69 -3.85
CA ASP A 468 8.29 0.47 -3.99
C ASP A 468 8.54 -0.53 -2.85
N LEU A 469 8.74 0.00 -1.65
CA LEU A 469 8.90 -0.74 -0.40
C LEU A 469 7.87 -0.24 0.61
N ASN A 470 7.08 -1.16 1.18
CA ASN A 470 6.13 -0.88 2.24
C ASN A 470 6.43 -1.74 3.47
N VAL A 471 7.14 -1.19 4.43
CA VAL A 471 7.62 -1.94 5.61
C VAL A 471 6.49 -2.20 6.59
N ASN A 472 6.20 -3.47 6.87
CA ASN A 472 5.26 -3.89 7.91
C ASN A 472 6.04 -4.34 9.15
N ILE A 473 5.91 -3.65 10.26
CA ILE A 473 6.57 -4.03 11.50
C ILE A 473 5.84 -5.23 12.12
N LEU A 474 6.56 -6.31 12.37
CA LEU A 474 6.00 -7.53 12.96
C LEU A 474 5.41 -7.26 14.36
N GLN A 475 4.14 -7.63 14.56
CA GLN A 475 3.45 -7.53 15.84
C GLN A 475 3.38 -8.87 16.56
N ASP A 476 3.20 -9.96 15.81
CA ASP A 476 3.14 -11.32 16.34
C ASP A 476 3.83 -12.30 15.37
N PRO A 477 4.58 -13.27 15.83
CA PRO A 477 4.86 -13.61 17.25
C PRO A 477 5.83 -12.62 17.93
N VAL A 478 5.50 -12.20 19.14
CA VAL A 478 6.20 -11.13 19.87
C VAL A 478 7.71 -11.34 20.03
N HIS A 479 8.16 -12.60 20.12
CA HIS A 479 9.56 -12.96 20.29
C HIS A 479 10.41 -12.81 19.00
N TYR A 480 9.81 -12.44 17.87
CA TYR A 480 10.52 -12.09 16.62
C TYR A 480 10.50 -10.59 16.33
N ARG A 481 9.91 -9.78 17.17
CA ARG A 481 9.83 -8.33 17.00
C ARG A 481 11.21 -7.68 17.11
N ILE A 482 11.37 -6.49 16.52
CA ILE A 482 12.64 -5.74 16.57
C ILE A 482 12.89 -5.08 17.92
N ASP A 483 11.86 -4.84 18.73
CA ASP A 483 11.97 -4.20 20.05
C ASP A 483 12.55 -5.12 21.15
N ILE A 484 12.73 -6.42 20.86
CA ILE A 484 13.44 -7.35 21.72
C ILE A 484 14.96 -7.16 21.70
N ALA A 485 15.49 -6.40 20.75
CA ALA A 485 16.92 -6.15 20.60
C ALA A 485 17.47 -5.38 21.82
N PRO A 486 18.68 -5.71 22.33
CA PRO A 486 19.37 -4.92 23.35
C PRO A 486 19.71 -3.52 22.84
N ALA A 487 19.92 -2.58 23.78
CA ALA A 487 20.17 -1.18 23.48
C ALA A 487 21.33 -0.96 22.47
N GLU A 488 22.43 -1.71 22.60
CA GLU A 488 23.57 -1.62 21.69
C GLU A 488 23.20 -2.07 20.26
N TYR A 489 22.40 -3.12 20.13
CA TYR A 489 21.94 -3.61 18.83
C TYR A 489 20.90 -2.65 18.22
N LYS A 490 20.00 -2.07 19.04
CA LYS A 490 19.09 -1.00 18.59
C LYS A 490 19.85 0.21 18.07
N ALA A 491 20.91 0.63 18.75
CA ALA A 491 21.75 1.74 18.30
C ALA A 491 22.44 1.44 16.94
N GLN A 492 22.88 0.19 16.75
CA GLN A 492 23.42 -0.25 15.45
C GLN A 492 22.34 -0.21 14.36
N LEU A 493 21.16 -0.75 14.62
CA LEU A 493 20.02 -0.71 13.68
C LEU A 493 19.66 0.73 13.31
N GLU A 494 19.55 1.61 14.30
CA GLU A 494 19.23 3.02 14.07
C GLU A 494 20.28 3.69 13.19
N SER A 495 21.56 3.44 13.42
CA SER A 495 22.64 3.98 12.57
C SER A 495 22.51 3.52 11.14
N VAL A 496 22.24 2.23 10.90
CA VAL A 496 22.05 1.65 9.56
C VAL A 496 20.81 2.26 8.88
N TYR A 497 19.71 2.40 9.62
CA TYR A 497 18.48 2.97 9.08
C TYR A 497 18.62 4.46 8.76
N ARG A 498 19.30 5.26 9.59
CA ARG A 498 19.56 6.67 9.30
C ARG A 498 20.40 6.84 8.04
N THR A 499 21.44 6.02 7.86
CA THR A 499 22.24 6.01 6.62
C THR A 499 21.37 5.64 5.40
N HIS A 500 20.42 4.72 5.58
CA HIS A 500 19.49 4.36 4.51
C HIS A 500 18.47 5.47 4.22
N LEU A 501 17.99 6.15 5.27
CA LEU A 501 17.10 7.32 5.14
C LEU A 501 17.78 8.49 4.42
N GLU A 502 19.09 8.71 4.63
CA GLU A 502 19.85 9.69 3.85
C GLU A 502 19.83 9.35 2.34
N TRP A 503 20.01 8.07 1.99
CA TRP A 503 19.88 7.63 0.60
C TRP A 503 18.43 7.78 0.08
N LEU A 504 17.43 7.44 0.87
CA LEU A 504 16.01 7.55 0.52
C LEU A 504 15.57 9.00 0.33
N SER A 505 16.17 9.96 1.02
CA SER A 505 15.80 11.38 0.93
C SER A 505 15.85 11.93 -0.50
N VAL A 506 16.67 11.31 -1.36
CA VAL A 506 16.80 11.64 -2.79
C VAL A 506 16.02 10.68 -3.69
N GLN A 507 15.80 9.44 -3.23
CA GLN A 507 15.29 8.35 -4.08
C GLN A 507 13.80 8.02 -3.86
N ASP A 508 13.22 8.43 -2.71
CA ASP A 508 11.84 8.12 -2.31
C ASP A 508 10.98 9.40 -2.16
N PRO A 509 10.58 10.04 -3.27
CA PRO A 509 9.82 11.29 -3.24
C PRO A 509 8.41 11.13 -2.67
N LEU A 510 7.89 9.92 -2.60
CA LEU A 510 6.58 9.62 -2.02
C LEU A 510 6.65 9.28 -0.54
N HIS A 511 7.85 9.31 0.04
CA HIS A 511 8.12 8.94 1.44
C HIS A 511 7.52 7.58 1.87
N ARG A 512 7.27 6.68 0.92
CA ARG A 512 6.64 5.38 1.21
C ARG A 512 7.59 4.47 1.98
N ALA A 513 8.80 4.28 1.47
CA ALA A 513 9.84 3.51 2.15
C ALA A 513 10.39 4.27 3.36
N THR A 514 10.58 5.56 3.24
CA THR A 514 11.04 6.48 4.29
C THR A 514 10.23 6.32 5.58
N VAL A 515 8.89 6.45 5.49
CA VAL A 515 7.98 6.31 6.65
C VAL A 515 8.13 4.94 7.31
N GLY A 516 8.37 3.88 6.53
CA GLY A 516 8.58 2.54 7.07
C GLY A 516 9.81 2.43 7.98
N PHE A 517 10.95 3.00 7.58
CA PHE A 517 12.18 2.99 8.39
C PHE A 517 12.10 3.94 9.59
N GLU A 518 11.49 5.11 9.45
CA GLU A 518 11.24 6.04 10.56
C GLU A 518 10.34 5.41 11.62
N SER A 519 9.27 4.77 11.19
CA SER A 519 8.36 4.01 12.07
C SER A 519 9.08 2.86 12.77
N ALA A 520 10.00 2.17 12.09
CA ALA A 520 10.80 1.10 12.68
C ALA A 520 11.72 1.62 13.78
N ILE A 521 12.40 2.76 13.57
CA ILE A 521 13.22 3.42 14.59
C ILE A 521 12.37 3.79 15.80
N THR A 522 11.23 4.41 15.59
CA THR A 522 10.32 4.81 16.67
C THR A 522 9.83 3.59 17.43
N TYR A 523 9.36 2.56 16.72
CA TYR A 523 8.81 1.35 17.33
C TYR A 523 9.85 0.58 18.18
N MET A 524 11.06 0.35 17.65
CA MET A 524 12.07 -0.41 18.37
C MET A 524 12.55 0.29 19.65
N ASN A 525 12.47 1.62 19.70
CA ASN A 525 12.90 2.43 20.83
C ASN A 525 11.76 2.74 21.84
N ALA A 526 10.49 2.48 21.47
CA ALA A 526 9.36 2.78 22.34
C ALA A 526 9.29 1.90 23.59
N THR A 527 9.78 0.66 23.51
CA THR A 527 9.73 -0.32 24.62
C THR A 527 11.01 -1.13 24.71
N ASP A 528 11.29 -1.63 25.92
CA ASP A 528 12.35 -2.62 26.16
C ASP A 528 11.71 -3.99 26.39
N ASN A 529 11.83 -4.86 25.39
CA ASN A 529 11.36 -6.24 25.44
C ASN A 529 12.51 -7.27 25.37
N THR A 530 13.73 -6.89 25.80
CA THR A 530 14.91 -7.77 25.84
C THR A 530 14.69 -9.05 26.63
N HIS A 531 13.79 -9.04 27.60
CA HIS A 531 13.40 -10.25 28.36
C HIS A 531 12.83 -11.36 27.46
N LEU A 532 12.42 -11.06 26.20
CA LEU A 532 11.95 -12.05 25.23
C LEU A 532 13.08 -12.74 24.46
N LEU A 533 14.36 -12.33 24.62
CA LEU A 533 15.50 -12.93 23.91
C LEU A 533 15.67 -14.43 24.22
N ASP A 534 15.49 -14.83 25.47
CA ASP A 534 15.51 -16.26 25.81
C ASP A 534 14.42 -17.06 25.08
N THR A 535 13.24 -16.46 24.96
CA THR A 535 12.13 -17.06 24.21
C THR A 535 12.44 -17.09 22.70
N PHE A 536 13.03 -16.03 22.15
CA PHE A 536 13.49 -15.98 20.77
C PHE A 536 14.45 -17.13 20.47
N TRP A 537 15.51 -17.29 21.26
CA TRP A 537 16.50 -18.35 21.04
C TRP A 537 15.88 -19.74 21.19
N ARG A 538 15.14 -19.97 22.27
CA ARG A 538 14.48 -21.25 22.51
C ARG A 538 13.53 -21.64 21.38
N LYS A 539 12.63 -20.74 20.95
CA LYS A 539 11.65 -21.00 19.89
C LYS A 539 12.32 -21.14 18.53
N THR A 540 13.35 -20.36 18.25
CA THR A 540 14.13 -20.46 17.02
C THR A 540 14.86 -21.79 16.92
N HIS A 541 15.58 -22.23 17.99
CA HIS A 541 16.28 -23.50 18.00
C HIS A 541 15.33 -24.70 17.95
N GLU A 542 14.17 -24.61 18.62
CA GLU A 542 13.13 -25.63 18.55
C GLU A 542 12.67 -25.84 17.10
N LEU A 543 12.40 -24.76 16.36
CA LEU A 543 11.99 -24.81 14.97
C LEU A 543 13.13 -25.22 14.05
N ASP A 544 14.36 -24.74 14.28
CA ASP A 544 15.56 -25.12 13.54
C ASP A 544 15.80 -26.63 13.65
N SER A 545 15.68 -27.19 14.84
CA SER A 545 15.79 -28.64 15.07
C SER A 545 14.78 -29.45 14.25
N ILE A 546 13.53 -28.97 14.15
CA ILE A 546 12.47 -29.61 13.37
C ILE A 546 12.75 -29.56 11.88
N ARG A 547 13.37 -28.46 11.41
CA ARG A 547 13.61 -28.16 10.00
C ARG A 547 15.01 -28.53 9.51
N ASN A 548 15.88 -28.99 10.42
CA ASN A 548 17.29 -29.22 10.18
C ASN A 548 18.01 -27.98 9.61
N GLU A 549 17.83 -26.86 10.31
CA GLU A 549 18.40 -25.55 9.99
C GLU A 549 19.20 -25.02 11.18
N HIS A 550 20.01 -23.99 10.94
CA HIS A 550 20.72 -23.30 12.01
C HIS A 550 20.80 -21.80 11.72
N ILE A 551 20.14 -20.99 12.54
CA ILE A 551 19.99 -19.55 12.30
C ILE A 551 21.32 -18.81 12.12
N LEU A 552 22.36 -19.15 12.89
CA LEU A 552 23.64 -18.45 12.83
C LEU A 552 24.47 -18.77 11.58
N ASP A 553 24.15 -19.84 10.85
CA ASP A 553 24.78 -20.12 9.54
C ASP A 553 24.23 -19.17 8.46
N ILE A 554 23.02 -18.66 8.66
CA ILE A 554 22.31 -17.79 7.72
C ILE A 554 22.34 -16.32 8.15
N ILE A 555 22.23 -16.06 9.47
CA ILE A 555 22.13 -14.72 10.07
C ILE A 555 23.20 -14.60 11.18
N PRO A 556 24.50 -14.56 10.81
CA PRO A 556 25.58 -14.61 11.78
C PRO A 556 25.65 -13.42 12.72
N GLU A 557 25.14 -12.24 12.32
CA GLU A 557 25.12 -11.04 13.16
C GLU A 557 24.24 -11.20 14.39
N LEU A 558 23.26 -12.10 14.39
CA LEU A 558 22.44 -12.37 15.58
C LEU A 558 23.25 -13.02 16.72
N LYS A 559 24.49 -13.43 16.47
CA LYS A 559 25.40 -13.88 17.54
C LYS A 559 25.59 -12.80 18.60
N ALA A 560 25.49 -11.52 18.21
CA ALA A 560 25.56 -10.39 19.13
C ALA A 560 24.37 -10.32 20.13
N LEU A 561 23.31 -11.11 19.90
CA LEU A 561 22.14 -11.19 20.78
C LEU A 561 22.22 -12.36 21.78
N LYS A 562 23.30 -13.12 21.80
CA LYS A 562 23.59 -14.16 22.83
C LYS A 562 24.32 -13.53 23.98
#